data_99ec96fa3136babde7e7b21169af2eb0
#
_entry.id   99ec96fa3136babde7e7b21169af2eb0
#
_cell.length_a   1.000
_cell.length_b   1.000
_cell.length_c   1.000
_cell.angle_alpha   90.00
_cell.angle_beta   90.00
_cell.angle_gamma   90.00
#
_symmetry.space_group_name_H-M   'P 1'
#
loop_
_entity.id
_entity.type
_entity.pdbx_description
1 polymer ?
#
loop_
_entity_poly.entity_id
_entity_poly.type
_entity_poly.pdbx_seq_one_letter_code
_entity_poly.pdbx_strand_id
1 'polypeptide(L)'
;VMIAGDSDSGKTSCAIAAMKAAQAQDVAVLYVETEGKTTTQDLINWQVDPDGVMLVQESIAERAFEAMFALWDNFFKAYPKGKLLVVFDSLGNIVSKRDSEIDLNTENQKPGGKGQINRLGLNKLIAKRDENDVAVLMINYTYDNIGSPGKTNAGGKAVNFFSSLTYQTSRKNWIEPTIKGVKVRKGARVVWKLFKNHIDKANPGPKVVELDITSEGFKVVGTED
;
A
#
# COMPACT_ATOMS: atom_id res chain seq x y z
N VAL A 1 8.96 -1.83 -0.45
CA VAL A 1 8.22 -2.10 -1.70
C VAL A 1 7.10 -1.10 -1.82
N MET A 2 6.82 -0.63 -3.03
CA MET A 2 5.65 0.19 -3.32
C MET A 2 4.82 -0.45 -4.44
N ILE A 3 3.51 -0.46 -4.27
CA ILE A 3 2.55 -0.85 -5.30
C ILE A 3 1.66 0.37 -5.57
N ALA A 4 1.72 0.88 -6.78
CA ALA A 4 0.97 2.05 -7.21
C ALA A 4 0.06 1.70 -8.40
N GLY A 5 -1.10 2.33 -8.49
CA GLY A 5 -2.00 2.08 -9.61
C GLY A 5 -3.39 2.66 -9.42
N ASP A 6 -4.22 2.43 -10.43
CA ASP A 6 -5.61 2.92 -10.47
C ASP A 6 -6.48 2.25 -9.39
N SER A 7 -7.65 2.80 -9.15
CA SER A 7 -8.66 2.13 -8.32
C SER A 7 -8.99 0.74 -8.88
N ASP A 8 -9.33 -0.18 -7.99
CA ASP A 8 -9.69 -1.57 -8.33
C ASP A 8 -8.63 -2.35 -9.12
N SER A 9 -7.35 -1.99 -8.97
CA SER A 9 -6.22 -2.71 -9.59
C SER A 9 -5.58 -3.75 -8.65
N GLY A 10 -6.26 -4.13 -7.56
CA GLY A 10 -5.84 -5.20 -6.65
C GLY A 10 -4.77 -4.81 -5.62
N LYS A 11 -4.52 -3.52 -5.41
CA LYS A 11 -3.49 -3.03 -4.45
C LYS A 11 -3.74 -3.51 -3.02
N THR A 12 -4.92 -3.23 -2.49
CA THR A 12 -5.33 -3.68 -1.13
C THR A 12 -5.34 -5.20 -1.03
N SER A 13 -5.79 -5.91 -2.09
CA SER A 13 -5.72 -7.38 -2.11
C SER A 13 -4.29 -7.89 -1.97
N CYS A 14 -3.32 -7.20 -2.58
CA CYS A 14 -1.91 -7.52 -2.41
C CYS A 14 -1.42 -7.25 -0.99
N ALA A 15 -1.84 -6.14 -0.38
CA ALA A 15 -1.53 -5.84 1.02
C ALA A 15 -2.03 -6.95 1.95
N ILE A 16 -3.27 -7.41 1.75
CA ILE A 16 -3.87 -8.54 2.48
C ILE A 16 -3.05 -9.83 2.29
N ALA A 17 -2.70 -10.17 1.06
CA ALA A 17 -1.88 -11.35 0.79
C ALA A 17 -0.51 -11.28 1.47
N ALA A 18 0.11 -10.10 1.50
CA ALA A 18 1.37 -9.87 2.20
C ALA A 18 1.21 -10.02 3.73
N MET A 19 0.12 -9.51 4.32
CA MET A 19 -0.17 -9.69 5.74
C MET A 19 -0.36 -11.17 6.10
N LYS A 20 -1.15 -11.93 5.32
CA LYS A 20 -1.31 -13.39 5.50
C LYS A 20 0.04 -14.12 5.43
N ALA A 21 0.85 -13.79 4.42
CA ALA A 21 2.15 -14.42 4.24
C ALA A 21 3.13 -14.07 5.38
N ALA A 22 3.03 -12.88 5.94
CA ALA A 22 3.81 -12.45 7.10
C ALA A 22 3.42 -13.26 8.34
N GLN A 23 2.14 -13.35 8.65
CA GLN A 23 1.65 -14.12 9.80
C GLN A 23 1.98 -15.62 9.70
N ALA A 24 1.92 -16.19 8.50
CA ALA A 24 2.33 -17.58 8.27
C ALA A 24 3.84 -17.83 8.50
N GLN A 25 4.65 -16.79 8.64
CA GLN A 25 6.09 -16.82 8.91
C GLN A 25 6.45 -16.25 10.30
N ASP A 26 5.50 -16.14 11.21
CA ASP A 26 5.65 -15.54 12.54
C ASP A 26 6.18 -14.09 12.49
N VAL A 27 5.80 -13.34 11.46
CA VAL A 27 6.10 -11.92 11.31
C VAL A 27 4.89 -11.11 11.76
N ALA A 28 5.08 -10.23 12.74
CA ALA A 28 4.04 -9.33 13.21
C ALA A 28 3.65 -8.33 12.10
N VAL A 29 2.42 -7.86 12.14
CA VAL A 29 1.89 -6.92 11.14
C VAL A 29 1.49 -5.60 11.82
N LEU A 30 1.97 -4.48 11.27
CA LEU A 30 1.51 -3.14 11.59
C LEU A 30 0.82 -2.58 10.34
N TYR A 31 -0.50 -2.47 10.39
CA TYR A 31 -1.32 -2.02 9.28
C TYR A 31 -1.82 -0.60 9.52
N VAL A 32 -1.34 0.33 8.70
CA VAL A 32 -1.79 1.73 8.67
C VAL A 32 -2.79 1.90 7.54
N GLU A 33 -4.05 2.01 7.90
CA GLU A 33 -5.19 2.13 6.99
C GLU A 33 -5.74 3.57 7.07
N THR A 34 -5.76 4.27 5.96
CA THR A 34 -6.02 5.72 5.93
C THR A 34 -7.38 6.11 5.39
N GLU A 35 -8.17 5.13 4.96
CA GLU A 35 -9.51 5.35 4.40
C GLU A 35 -10.64 5.09 5.42
N GLY A 36 -10.33 4.49 6.56
CA GLY A 36 -11.31 4.15 7.60
C GLY A 36 -12.30 3.06 7.17
N LYS A 37 -11.92 2.20 6.23
CA LYS A 37 -12.81 1.21 5.62
C LYS A 37 -12.62 -0.21 6.14
N THR A 38 -11.46 -0.51 6.72
CA THR A 38 -11.13 -1.86 7.19
C THR A 38 -11.64 -2.08 8.61
N THR A 39 -12.42 -3.12 8.78
CA THR A 39 -12.90 -3.58 10.08
C THR A 39 -12.19 -4.87 10.52
N THR A 40 -12.30 -5.23 11.79
CA THR A 40 -11.84 -6.54 12.29
C THR A 40 -12.49 -7.70 11.54
N GLN A 41 -13.78 -7.56 11.17
CA GLN A 41 -14.49 -8.58 10.41
C GLN A 41 -13.92 -8.74 8.98
N ASP A 42 -13.45 -7.64 8.37
CA ASP A 42 -12.79 -7.70 7.06
C ASP A 42 -11.47 -8.48 7.15
N LEU A 43 -10.67 -8.25 8.19
CA LEU A 43 -9.43 -9.03 8.42
C LEU A 43 -9.74 -10.53 8.52
N ILE A 44 -10.75 -10.90 9.30
CA ILE A 44 -11.20 -12.29 9.44
C ILE A 44 -11.65 -12.88 8.09
N ASN A 45 -12.49 -12.15 7.36
CA ASN A 45 -12.98 -12.55 6.04
C ASN A 45 -11.83 -12.75 5.03
N TRP A 46 -10.77 -11.96 5.17
CA TRP A 46 -9.57 -12.07 4.36
C TRP A 46 -8.60 -13.15 4.87
N GLN A 47 -8.96 -13.86 5.95
CA GLN A 47 -8.13 -14.88 6.60
C GLN A 47 -6.80 -14.29 7.15
N VAL A 48 -6.85 -13.07 7.62
CA VAL A 48 -5.80 -12.43 8.42
C VAL A 48 -6.24 -12.52 9.88
N ASP A 49 -5.39 -13.02 10.74
CA ASP A 49 -5.66 -13.07 12.18
C ASP A 49 -5.61 -11.65 12.76
N PRO A 50 -6.72 -11.09 13.24
CA PRO A 50 -6.75 -9.73 13.74
C PRO A 50 -5.92 -9.53 15.02
N ASP A 51 -5.73 -10.58 15.84
CA ASP A 51 -4.92 -10.50 17.06
C ASP A 51 -3.43 -10.36 16.75
N GLY A 52 -3.02 -10.77 15.56
CA GLY A 52 -1.66 -10.58 15.02
C GLY A 52 -1.45 -9.26 14.26
N VAL A 53 -2.43 -8.33 14.27
CA VAL A 53 -2.35 -7.06 13.54
C VAL A 53 -2.45 -5.87 14.49
N MET A 54 -1.43 -5.04 14.52
CA MET A 54 -1.49 -3.69 15.10
C MET A 54 -2.13 -2.77 14.07
N LEU A 55 -3.39 -2.39 14.25
CA LEU A 55 -4.16 -1.56 13.31
C LEU A 55 -4.12 -0.10 13.71
N VAL A 56 -3.72 0.77 12.77
CA VAL A 56 -3.83 2.23 12.86
C VAL A 56 -4.82 2.69 11.81
N GLN A 57 -5.96 3.25 12.22
CA GLN A 57 -6.93 3.89 11.33
C GLN A 57 -6.87 5.41 11.52
N GLU A 58 -6.16 6.09 10.65
CA GLU A 58 -5.97 7.54 10.74
C GLU A 58 -5.69 8.14 9.36
N SER A 59 -6.45 9.17 9.00
CA SER A 59 -6.33 9.88 7.72
C SER A 59 -5.42 11.11 7.77
N ILE A 60 -5.15 11.65 8.99
CA ILE A 60 -4.24 12.77 9.17
C ILE A 60 -2.80 12.26 9.19
N ALA A 61 -2.01 12.70 8.23
CA ALA A 61 -0.68 12.17 7.96
C ALA A 61 0.25 12.18 9.18
N GLU A 62 0.31 13.31 9.90
CA GLU A 62 1.14 13.46 11.08
C GLU A 62 0.76 12.44 12.16
N ARG A 63 -0.53 12.28 12.43
CA ARG A 63 -1.04 11.33 13.43
C ARG A 63 -0.82 9.88 13.00
N ALA A 64 -1.03 9.58 11.71
CA ALA A 64 -0.81 8.23 11.16
C ALA A 64 0.65 7.79 11.34
N PHE A 65 1.60 8.67 10.99
CA PHE A 65 3.02 8.39 11.20
C PHE A 65 3.40 8.32 12.69
N GLU A 66 2.88 9.20 13.54
CA GLU A 66 3.14 9.18 14.99
C GLU A 66 2.63 7.86 15.60
N ALA A 67 1.39 7.47 15.33
CA ALA A 67 0.82 6.23 15.84
C ALA A 67 1.59 5.00 15.33
N MET A 68 1.93 4.97 14.04
CA MET A 68 2.74 3.92 13.45
C MET A 68 4.10 3.77 14.17
N PHE A 69 4.82 4.88 14.39
CA PHE A 69 6.12 4.84 15.07
C PHE A 69 6.01 4.46 16.55
N ALA A 70 4.97 4.90 17.23
CA ALA A 70 4.74 4.52 18.63
C ALA A 70 4.49 3.00 18.78
N LEU A 71 3.67 2.42 17.90
CA LEU A 71 3.45 0.96 17.89
C LEU A 71 4.71 0.18 17.49
N TRP A 72 5.46 0.66 16.52
CA TRP A 72 6.76 0.10 16.14
C TRP A 72 7.72 0.05 17.34
N ASP A 73 7.89 1.18 18.05
CA ASP A 73 8.79 1.25 19.21
C ASP A 73 8.35 0.32 20.34
N ASN A 74 7.04 0.28 20.62
CA ASN A 74 6.47 -0.64 21.61
C ASN A 74 6.67 -2.10 21.24
N PHE A 75 6.51 -2.45 19.96
CA PHE A 75 6.74 -3.80 19.47
C PHE A 75 8.20 -4.23 19.70
N PHE A 76 9.19 -3.46 19.25
CA PHE A 76 10.59 -3.84 19.41
C PHE A 76 11.11 -3.71 20.86
N LYS A 77 10.48 -2.89 21.69
CA LYS A 77 10.72 -2.90 23.13
C LYS A 77 10.28 -4.22 23.76
N ALA A 78 9.15 -4.77 23.35
CA ALA A 78 8.64 -6.05 23.85
C ALA A 78 9.35 -7.25 23.19
N TYR A 79 9.67 -7.14 21.91
CA TYR A 79 10.25 -8.20 21.07
C TYR A 79 11.50 -7.72 20.34
N PRO A 80 12.66 -7.58 21.00
CA PRO A 80 13.88 -6.97 20.41
C PRO A 80 14.43 -7.73 19.18
N LYS A 81 14.10 -9.01 19.02
CA LYS A 81 14.46 -9.86 17.87
C LYS A 81 13.26 -10.19 16.98
N GLY A 82 12.15 -9.52 17.19
CA GLY A 82 10.94 -9.69 16.40
C GLY A 82 11.14 -9.25 14.95
N LYS A 83 10.25 -9.72 14.08
CA LYS A 83 10.16 -9.29 12.68
C LYS A 83 8.85 -8.56 12.48
N LEU A 84 8.86 -7.49 11.69
CA LEU A 84 7.69 -6.65 11.49
C LEU A 84 7.47 -6.37 10.01
N LEU A 85 6.25 -6.61 9.53
CA LEU A 85 5.76 -6.08 8.27
C LEU A 85 4.93 -4.82 8.55
N VAL A 86 5.37 -3.68 8.02
CA VAL A 86 4.58 -2.45 8.01
C VAL A 86 3.87 -2.34 6.67
N VAL A 87 2.55 -2.27 6.69
CA VAL A 87 1.71 -2.02 5.52
C VAL A 87 1.08 -0.64 5.64
N PHE A 88 1.27 0.22 4.65
CA PHE A 88 0.69 1.55 4.60
C PHE A 88 -0.29 1.64 3.41
N ASP A 89 -1.59 1.62 3.68
CA ASP A 89 -2.65 1.66 2.66
C ASP A 89 -3.64 2.80 2.94
N SER A 90 -3.51 3.97 2.31
CA SER A 90 -2.54 4.30 1.28
C SER A 90 -1.90 5.67 1.56
N LEU A 91 -0.67 5.85 1.13
CA LEU A 91 0.01 7.16 1.18
C LEU A 91 -0.71 8.24 0.35
N GLY A 92 -1.48 7.81 -0.65
CA GLY A 92 -2.22 8.69 -1.52
C GLY A 92 -3.41 9.39 -0.87
N ASN A 93 -4.03 8.80 0.15
CA ASN A 93 -5.27 9.30 0.78
C ASN A 93 -5.07 10.09 2.05
N ILE A 94 -3.88 10.07 2.65
CA ILE A 94 -3.62 10.89 3.83
C ILE A 94 -3.71 12.38 3.52
N VAL A 95 -4.14 13.15 4.50
CA VAL A 95 -4.26 14.60 4.46
C VAL A 95 -3.33 15.20 5.49
N SER A 96 -2.61 16.29 5.19
CA SER A 96 -1.84 16.97 6.23
C SER A 96 -2.78 17.62 7.25
N LYS A 97 -2.34 17.72 8.51
CA LYS A 97 -3.11 18.42 9.55
C LYS A 97 -3.49 19.83 9.08
N ARG A 98 -2.56 20.54 8.48
CA ARG A 98 -2.81 21.88 7.91
C ARG A 98 -3.95 21.84 6.88
N ASP A 99 -3.94 20.88 5.95
CA ASP A 99 -4.96 20.82 4.90
C ASP A 99 -6.34 20.39 5.47
N SER A 100 -6.37 19.62 6.57
CA SER A 100 -7.61 19.22 7.24
C SER A 100 -8.28 20.38 8.00
N GLU A 101 -7.53 21.42 8.32
CA GLU A 101 -7.99 22.62 9.03
C GLU A 101 -8.36 23.78 8.09
N ILE A 102 -8.21 23.60 6.76
CA ILE A 102 -8.58 24.61 5.76
C ILE A 102 -10.10 24.80 5.75
N ASP A 103 -10.53 26.05 5.92
CA ASP A 103 -11.93 26.42 5.70
C ASP A 103 -12.23 26.41 4.19
N LEU A 104 -13.16 25.56 3.77
CA LEU A 104 -13.57 25.40 2.38
C LEU A 104 -14.21 26.65 1.78
N ASN A 105 -14.64 27.61 2.61
CA ASN A 105 -15.21 28.88 2.16
C ASN A 105 -14.16 29.99 1.94
N THR A 106 -12.88 29.72 2.19
CA THR A 106 -11.83 30.72 2.09
C THR A 106 -11.08 30.61 0.76
N GLU A 107 -11.33 31.52 -0.17
CA GLU A 107 -10.78 31.52 -1.55
C GLU A 107 -9.24 31.55 -1.65
N ASN A 108 -8.53 31.93 -0.57
CA ASN A 108 -7.09 32.19 -0.60
C ASN A 108 -6.20 31.10 0.03
N GLN A 109 -6.77 30.02 0.55
CA GLN A 109 -6.01 28.93 1.15
C GLN A 109 -5.73 27.84 0.12
N LYS A 110 -4.46 27.71 -0.27
CA LYS A 110 -4.03 26.62 -1.19
C LYS A 110 -3.66 25.38 -0.39
N PRO A 111 -4.25 24.22 -0.74
CA PRO A 111 -3.81 22.95 -0.17
C PRO A 111 -2.32 22.72 -0.40
N GLY A 112 -1.63 22.15 0.59
CA GLY A 112 -0.21 21.84 0.49
C GLY A 112 0.32 21.32 1.82
N GLY A 113 1.41 20.59 1.81
CA GLY A 113 1.98 20.02 3.03
C GLY A 113 2.09 18.51 3.00
N LYS A 114 1.13 17.81 2.37
CA LYS A 114 1.14 16.35 2.21
C LYS A 114 2.48 15.81 1.69
N GLY A 115 3.04 16.42 0.63
CA GLY A 115 4.33 15.99 0.08
C GLY A 115 5.49 16.17 1.06
N GLN A 116 5.46 17.23 1.87
CA GLN A 116 6.48 17.48 2.90
C GLN A 116 6.37 16.48 4.04
N ILE A 117 5.16 16.24 4.56
CA ILE A 117 4.93 15.29 5.65
C ILE A 117 5.27 13.87 5.21
N ASN A 118 4.86 13.46 4.02
CA ASN A 118 5.26 12.16 3.45
C ASN A 118 6.78 12.02 3.39
N ARG A 119 7.49 13.06 2.94
CA ARG A 119 8.95 13.04 2.89
C ARG A 119 9.57 12.89 4.28
N LEU A 120 9.08 13.63 5.28
CA LEU A 120 9.57 13.54 6.65
C LEU A 120 9.29 12.18 7.28
N GLY A 121 8.05 11.68 7.14
CA GLY A 121 7.65 10.36 7.64
C GLY A 121 8.46 9.23 7.01
N LEU A 122 8.65 9.26 5.69
CA LEU A 122 9.43 8.25 4.97
C LEU A 122 10.93 8.31 5.32
N ASN A 123 11.52 9.50 5.51
CA ASN A 123 12.90 9.63 6.01
C ASN A 123 13.06 8.97 7.38
N LYS A 124 12.15 9.26 8.31
CA LYS A 124 12.16 8.68 9.65
C LYS A 124 11.97 7.16 9.61
N LEU A 125 11.07 6.68 8.75
CA LEU A 125 10.82 5.24 8.55
C LEU A 125 12.09 4.52 8.09
N ILE A 126 12.82 5.08 7.11
CA ILE A 126 14.06 4.46 6.62
C ILE A 126 15.12 4.43 7.72
N ALA A 127 15.33 5.53 8.45
CA ALA A 127 16.28 5.55 9.54
C ALA A 127 15.97 4.47 10.59
N LYS A 128 14.70 4.33 10.98
CA LYS A 128 14.29 3.29 11.94
C LYS A 128 14.39 1.86 11.40
N ARG A 129 14.12 1.66 10.12
CA ARG A 129 14.20 0.33 9.49
C ARG A 129 15.62 -0.25 9.58
N ASP A 130 16.64 0.59 9.45
CA ASP A 130 18.02 0.13 9.47
C ASP A 130 18.48 -0.39 10.85
N GLU A 131 17.71 -0.10 11.90
CA GLU A 131 17.94 -0.57 13.27
C GLU A 131 17.22 -1.89 13.61
N ASN A 132 16.28 -2.34 12.75
CA ASN A 132 15.35 -3.44 13.08
C ASN A 132 15.06 -4.31 11.85
N ASP A 133 14.62 -5.56 12.06
CA ASP A 133 14.20 -6.45 10.98
C ASP A 133 12.77 -6.11 10.54
N VAL A 134 12.67 -5.16 9.60
CA VAL A 134 11.39 -4.62 9.14
C VAL A 134 11.29 -4.61 7.62
N ALA A 135 10.20 -5.19 7.12
CA ALA A 135 9.75 -5.01 5.75
C ALA A 135 8.66 -3.94 5.67
N VAL A 136 8.68 -3.13 4.63
CA VAL A 136 7.67 -2.07 4.42
C VAL A 136 7.01 -2.24 3.06
N LEU A 137 5.68 -2.34 3.06
CA LEU A 137 4.83 -2.33 1.87
C LEU A 137 3.98 -1.07 1.87
N MET A 138 4.14 -0.26 0.84
CA MET A 138 3.37 0.97 0.64
C MET A 138 2.42 0.81 -0.54
N ILE A 139 1.16 1.09 -0.31
CA ILE A 139 0.15 1.19 -1.35
C ILE A 139 -0.02 2.66 -1.73
N ASN A 140 -0.16 2.93 -3.02
CA ASN A 140 -0.33 4.30 -3.51
C ASN A 140 -1.26 4.36 -4.73
N TYR A 141 -1.77 5.54 -5.02
CA TYR A 141 -2.57 5.80 -6.23
C TYR A 141 -1.72 6.43 -7.32
N THR A 142 -2.15 6.17 -8.56
CA THR A 142 -1.68 6.93 -9.73
C THR A 142 -2.81 7.81 -10.26
N TYR A 143 -2.45 8.94 -10.84
CA TYR A 143 -3.34 9.83 -11.56
C TYR A 143 -2.69 10.25 -12.88
N ASP A 144 -3.50 10.58 -13.87
CA ASP A 144 -3.03 11.01 -15.17
C ASP A 144 -2.37 12.38 -15.09
N ASN A 145 -1.27 12.56 -15.81
CA ASN A 145 -0.60 13.86 -15.86
C ASN A 145 -1.45 14.84 -16.69
N ILE A 146 -1.66 16.03 -16.13
CA ILE A 146 -2.32 17.10 -16.88
C ILE A 146 -1.37 17.62 -17.96
N GLY A 147 -1.76 17.50 -19.23
CA GLY A 147 -1.03 18.06 -20.38
C GLY A 147 0.18 17.25 -20.85
N SER A 148 0.43 16.05 -20.32
CA SER A 148 1.48 15.15 -20.82
C SER A 148 1.07 13.68 -20.71
N PRO A 149 1.52 12.80 -21.63
CA PRO A 149 1.28 11.37 -21.49
C PRO A 149 1.93 10.80 -20.22
N GLY A 150 1.24 9.84 -19.56
CA GLY A 150 1.76 9.10 -18.43
C GLY A 150 1.04 9.37 -17.14
N LYS A 151 1.39 8.58 -16.10
CA LYS A 151 0.79 8.63 -14.76
C LYS A 151 1.83 9.03 -13.72
N THR A 152 1.38 9.78 -12.72
CA THR A 152 2.19 10.18 -11.57
C THR A 152 1.63 9.55 -10.29
N ASN A 153 2.52 9.13 -9.41
CA ASN A 153 2.14 8.62 -8.09
C ASN A 153 1.67 9.75 -7.18
N ALA A 154 0.60 9.52 -6.44
CA ALA A 154 0.13 10.42 -5.39
C ALA A 154 1.21 10.63 -4.31
N GLY A 155 1.12 11.72 -3.55
CA GLY A 155 2.03 11.97 -2.41
C GLY A 155 3.39 12.57 -2.77
N GLY A 156 3.59 12.95 -4.04
CA GLY A 156 4.77 13.69 -4.51
C GLY A 156 5.97 12.81 -4.89
N LYS A 157 7.04 13.47 -5.35
CA LYS A 157 8.25 12.79 -5.88
C LYS A 157 9.00 11.96 -4.81
N ALA A 158 8.87 12.32 -3.54
CA ALA A 158 9.55 11.64 -2.45
C ALA A 158 9.20 10.15 -2.36
N VAL A 159 7.93 9.79 -2.54
CA VAL A 159 7.45 8.41 -2.45
C VAL A 159 8.18 7.48 -3.43
N ASN A 160 8.38 7.95 -4.66
CA ASN A 160 9.14 7.20 -5.68
C ASN A 160 10.62 7.05 -5.33
N PHE A 161 11.19 8.05 -4.68
CA PHE A 161 12.60 8.02 -4.28
C PHE A 161 12.88 6.95 -3.23
N PHE A 162 12.01 6.85 -2.23
CA PHE A 162 12.21 5.96 -1.07
C PHE A 162 11.92 4.49 -1.34
N SER A 163 11.14 4.16 -2.35
CA SER A 163 10.88 2.75 -2.67
C SER A 163 12.08 2.10 -3.34
N SER A 164 12.50 0.92 -2.87
CA SER A 164 13.55 0.09 -3.51
C SER A 164 12.99 -0.72 -4.67
N LEU A 165 11.73 -1.13 -4.58
CA LEU A 165 11.00 -1.87 -5.60
C LEU A 165 9.65 -1.21 -5.80
N THR A 166 9.26 -0.95 -7.05
CA THR A 166 7.96 -0.36 -7.39
C THR A 166 7.31 -1.13 -8.53
N TYR A 167 6.07 -1.56 -8.29
CA TYR A 167 5.18 -2.04 -9.33
C TYR A 167 4.07 -1.03 -9.59
N GLN A 168 3.74 -0.82 -10.87
CA GLN A 168 2.54 -0.14 -11.29
C GLN A 168 1.49 -1.16 -11.69
N THR A 169 0.28 -1.00 -11.16
CA THR A 169 -0.81 -1.93 -11.40
C THR A 169 -1.96 -1.26 -12.14
N SER A 170 -2.58 -2.02 -13.04
CA SER A 170 -3.80 -1.60 -13.72
C SER A 170 -4.74 -2.80 -13.88
N ARG A 171 -6.05 -2.53 -13.86
CA ARG A 171 -7.04 -3.56 -14.16
C ARG A 171 -7.14 -3.74 -15.68
N LYS A 172 -7.02 -4.99 -16.16
CA LYS A 172 -7.22 -5.35 -17.55
C LYS A 172 -8.71 -5.61 -17.83
N ASN A 173 -9.34 -6.45 -17.01
CA ASN A 173 -10.77 -6.77 -17.10
C ASN A 173 -11.29 -7.38 -15.80
N TRP A 174 -12.63 -7.41 -15.66
CA TRP A 174 -13.29 -8.18 -14.63
C TRP A 174 -13.36 -9.67 -15.02
N ILE A 175 -13.28 -10.54 -14.01
CA ILE A 175 -13.53 -11.98 -14.15
C ILE A 175 -15.00 -12.20 -13.81
N GLU A 176 -15.84 -12.32 -14.84
CA GLU A 176 -17.29 -12.39 -14.72
C GLU A 176 -17.86 -13.62 -15.46
N PRO A 177 -17.75 -14.83 -14.89
CA PRO A 177 -18.37 -16.01 -15.47
C PRO A 177 -19.90 -15.88 -15.46
N THR A 178 -20.54 -16.45 -16.46
CA THR A 178 -22.00 -16.55 -16.51
C THR A 178 -22.44 -17.79 -15.71
N ILE A 179 -23.17 -17.57 -14.61
CA ILE A 179 -23.73 -18.64 -13.77
C ILE A 179 -25.24 -18.55 -13.86
N LYS A 180 -25.87 -19.62 -14.33
CA LYS A 180 -27.34 -19.69 -14.54
C LYS A 180 -27.90 -18.51 -15.36
N GLY A 181 -27.17 -18.09 -16.41
CA GLY A 181 -27.57 -16.99 -17.28
C GLY A 181 -27.25 -15.58 -16.75
N VAL A 182 -26.67 -15.45 -15.54
CA VAL A 182 -26.32 -14.16 -14.92
C VAL A 182 -24.81 -14.02 -14.85
N LYS A 183 -24.26 -12.85 -15.24
CA LYS A 183 -22.84 -12.51 -15.02
C LYS A 183 -22.60 -12.25 -13.55
N VAL A 184 -21.69 -13.00 -12.95
CA VAL A 184 -21.32 -12.86 -11.54
C VAL A 184 -19.85 -12.47 -11.46
N ARG A 185 -19.57 -11.32 -10.83
CA ARG A 185 -18.20 -10.86 -10.62
C ARG A 185 -17.50 -11.75 -9.59
N LYS A 186 -16.41 -12.42 -10.01
CA LYS A 186 -15.60 -13.32 -9.19
C LYS A 186 -14.24 -12.71 -8.83
N GLY A 187 -13.81 -11.68 -9.55
CA GLY A 187 -12.51 -11.06 -9.34
C GLY A 187 -12.12 -10.14 -10.49
N ALA A 188 -10.84 -9.86 -10.58
CA ALA A 188 -10.27 -9.02 -11.62
C ALA A 188 -8.97 -9.63 -12.18
N ARG A 189 -8.73 -9.48 -13.46
CA ARG A 189 -7.42 -9.66 -14.08
C ARG A 189 -6.69 -8.32 -14.03
N VAL A 190 -5.51 -8.32 -13.47
CA VAL A 190 -4.67 -7.14 -13.32
C VAL A 190 -3.31 -7.35 -13.96
N VAL A 191 -2.71 -6.26 -14.40
CA VAL A 191 -1.37 -6.24 -14.97
C VAL A 191 -0.47 -5.46 -14.03
N TRP A 192 0.63 -6.07 -13.64
CA TRP A 192 1.68 -5.44 -12.84
C TRP A 192 2.90 -5.20 -13.72
N LYS A 193 3.33 -3.95 -13.79
CA LYS A 193 4.54 -3.56 -14.51
C LYS A 193 5.62 -3.17 -13.52
N LEU A 194 6.80 -3.77 -13.66
CA LEU A 194 7.96 -3.37 -12.89
C LEU A 194 8.41 -1.98 -13.34
N PHE A 195 8.29 -1.00 -12.45
CA PHE A 195 8.66 0.40 -12.71
C PHE A 195 10.05 0.73 -12.18
N LYS A 196 10.43 0.14 -11.03
CA LYS A 196 11.71 0.38 -10.36
C LYS A 196 12.17 -0.89 -9.66
N ASN A 197 13.42 -1.28 -9.86
CA ASN A 197 14.07 -2.32 -9.08
C ASN A 197 15.49 -1.89 -8.70
N HIS A 198 15.73 -1.68 -7.41
CA HIS A 198 17.04 -1.41 -6.83
C HIS A 198 17.52 -2.56 -5.93
N ILE A 199 16.74 -3.64 -5.81
CA ILE A 199 17.05 -4.79 -4.96
C ILE A 199 18.01 -5.72 -5.70
N ASP A 200 17.64 -6.13 -6.90
CA ASP A 200 18.45 -7.00 -7.75
C ASP A 200 18.50 -6.44 -9.18
N LYS A 201 19.62 -5.85 -9.52
CA LYS A 201 19.85 -5.28 -10.85
C LYS A 201 20.32 -6.31 -11.86
N ALA A 202 20.92 -7.42 -11.39
CA ALA A 202 21.42 -8.49 -12.24
C ALA A 202 20.31 -9.43 -12.69
N ASN A 203 19.28 -9.62 -11.83
CA ASN A 203 18.13 -10.46 -12.13
C ASN A 203 16.83 -9.72 -11.74
N PRO A 204 16.39 -8.76 -12.57
CA PRO A 204 15.27 -7.86 -12.20
C PRO A 204 13.91 -8.58 -12.11
N GLY A 205 13.80 -9.82 -12.57
CA GLY A 205 12.54 -10.54 -12.71
C GLY A 205 11.72 -10.05 -13.91
N PRO A 206 10.53 -10.60 -14.13
CA PRO A 206 9.67 -10.23 -15.25
C PRO A 206 9.24 -8.77 -15.16
N LYS A 207 9.29 -8.05 -16.28
CA LYS A 207 8.87 -6.64 -16.37
C LYS A 207 7.36 -6.48 -16.27
N VAL A 208 6.64 -7.48 -16.73
CA VAL A 208 5.17 -7.52 -16.70
C VAL A 208 4.70 -8.84 -16.12
N VAL A 209 3.74 -8.78 -15.20
CA VAL A 209 3.08 -9.96 -14.63
C VAL A 209 1.57 -9.74 -14.74
N GLU A 210 0.87 -10.68 -15.36
CA GLU A 210 -0.57 -10.72 -15.34
C GLU A 210 -1.05 -11.65 -14.22
N LEU A 211 -1.98 -11.16 -13.40
CA LEU A 211 -2.52 -11.86 -12.25
C LEU A 211 -4.04 -11.89 -12.31
N ASP A 212 -4.63 -13.04 -12.03
CA ASP A 212 -6.02 -13.13 -11.63
C ASP A 212 -6.12 -13.03 -10.11
N ILE A 213 -6.91 -12.07 -9.64
CA ILE A 213 -7.20 -11.83 -8.23
C ILE A 213 -8.67 -12.18 -8.00
N THR A 214 -8.91 -13.19 -7.17
CA THR A 214 -10.25 -13.66 -6.79
C THR A 214 -10.34 -13.83 -5.27
N SER A 215 -11.49 -14.25 -4.75
CA SER A 215 -11.63 -14.67 -3.35
C SER A 215 -10.77 -15.88 -2.98
N GLU A 216 -10.31 -16.64 -3.96
CA GLU A 216 -9.43 -17.81 -3.75
C GLU A 216 -7.94 -17.43 -3.67
N GLY A 217 -7.61 -16.18 -3.97
CA GLY A 217 -6.24 -15.66 -3.93
C GLY A 217 -5.73 -15.15 -5.28
N PHE A 218 -4.42 -15.26 -5.47
CA PHE A 218 -3.69 -14.78 -6.64
C PHE A 218 -3.26 -15.95 -7.53
N LYS A 219 -3.48 -15.80 -8.83
CA LYS A 219 -2.99 -16.75 -9.84
C LYS A 219 -2.22 -15.99 -10.91
N VAL A 220 -0.95 -16.36 -11.13
CA VAL A 220 -0.17 -15.86 -12.27
C VAL A 220 -0.75 -16.43 -13.56
N VAL A 221 -1.04 -15.56 -14.52
CA VAL A 221 -1.62 -15.92 -15.82
C VAL A 221 -0.60 -15.78 -16.95
N GLY A 222 0.29 -14.80 -16.84
CA GLY A 222 1.34 -14.55 -17.82
C GLY A 222 2.44 -13.67 -17.27
N THR A 223 3.62 -13.77 -17.89
CA THR A 223 4.79 -12.92 -17.61
C THR A 223 5.44 -12.50 -18.92
N GLU A 224 6.02 -11.28 -18.93
CA GLU A 224 6.85 -10.74 -20.02
C GLU A 224 8.16 -10.20 -19.42
N ASP A 225 9.27 -10.50 -20.06
CA ASP A 225 10.63 -10.06 -19.70
C ASP A 225 10.94 -8.62 -20.18
#